data_c702ea6da92fa4542240ddc77d799656
#
_entry.id   c702ea6da92fa4542240ddc77d799656
#
_cell.length_a   1.000
_cell.length_b   1.000
_cell.length_c   1.000
_cell.angle_alpha   90.00
_cell.angle_beta   90.00
_cell.angle_gamma   90.00
#
_symmetry.space_group_name_H-M   'P 1'
#
loop_
_entity.id
_entity.type
_entity.pdbx_description
1 polymer ?
#
loop_
_entity_poly.entity_id
_entity_poly.type
_entity_poly.pdbx_seq_one_letter_code
_entity_poly.pdbx_strand_id
1 'polypeptide(L)'
;MRRMLRGIGAAVCALAVGVGAAGCGNSAGSGQVTLDFFQFKAEAADWFKQAAQEFEKENPDIRININNSANAQTDLRTRFVKDRVPDVITFNGDYSFGTFAASGVFHDFTDDPLVSELNEGMVNIAKNLVQTSDPAKKRLYGLPFAGNASGYIYNKDLFRKVGLDPDNPPQTWDEFIAMLKKFRDAGINPVQATLADAWTTQAPLASLAGTLVPESEYAALKSGDTTFKQIWTEPIEKEIELFKYADSEKGVTYQQGTQNFAKGTAAIIPLGTYAITQITMVNKDIDLGFAQMPATNDASKQILTAGDDVILTMGANSRHKEQSMRFIRFLMSKKQLENYADAQSAITPLKETYFGNKALEPVRPFFESNRVADFCDHYIPSSINIGGYLQSAIMSGNVNQFIDSMQNEWNKVQARDFRK
;
A
#
# COMPACT_ATOMS: atom_id res chain seq x y z
N MET A 1 24.74 62.24 24.65
CA MET A 1 24.67 63.62 24.12
C MET A 1 23.43 63.71 23.24
N ARG A 2 22.49 64.50 23.74
CA ARG A 2 21.73 65.59 23.11
C ARG A 2 20.89 65.14 21.89
N ARG A 3 19.56 65.04 22.07
CA ARG A 3 18.50 66.13 22.12
C ARG A 3 18.08 66.51 20.69
N MET A 4 16.89 66.41 20.33
CA MET A 4 15.62 67.17 20.44
C MET A 4 15.20 67.51 19.01
N LEU A 5 14.00 67.79 18.57
CA LEU A 5 12.68 68.17 19.06
C LEU A 5 11.68 68.09 17.88
N ARG A 6 10.45 67.67 18.13
CA ARG A 6 9.17 68.38 17.97
C ARG A 6 8.79 68.95 16.59
N GLY A 7 7.55 68.63 16.22
CA GLY A 7 6.71 69.40 15.31
C GLY A 7 5.29 68.86 15.18
N ILE A 8 4.41 69.49 15.89
CA ILE A 8 2.94 69.34 15.98
C ILE A 8 2.29 69.94 14.71
N GLY A 9 1.21 69.35 14.22
CA GLY A 9 0.32 69.95 13.22
C GLY A 9 -1.00 69.23 13.12
N ALA A 10 -1.97 69.71 13.92
CA ALA A 10 -3.38 69.34 13.84
C ALA A 10 -4.14 70.27 12.88
N ALA A 11 -5.06 69.72 12.10
CA ALA A 11 -6.22 70.45 11.52
C ALA A 11 -7.29 69.44 11.07
N VAL A 12 -8.32 69.54 11.58
CA VAL A 12 -9.75 69.48 11.77
C VAL A 12 -10.56 69.83 10.52
N CYS A 13 -11.73 69.13 10.41
CA CYS A 13 -12.96 69.36 9.63
C CYS A 13 -12.98 68.85 8.21
N ALA A 14 -14.07 68.22 7.70
CA ALA A 14 -15.50 68.38 8.00
C ALA A 14 -16.31 67.18 7.49
N LEU A 15 -17.48 67.02 8.12
CA LEU A 15 -18.57 66.10 7.76
C LEU A 15 -19.08 66.31 6.32
N ALA A 16 -19.41 65.21 5.64
CA ALA A 16 -20.47 65.17 4.67
C ALA A 16 -21.29 63.87 4.84
N VAL A 17 -22.48 64.05 5.40
CA VAL A 17 -23.52 63.03 5.49
C VAL A 17 -24.13 62.84 4.11
N GLY A 18 -23.92 61.68 3.48
CA GLY A 18 -24.60 61.24 2.28
C GLY A 18 -25.45 59.99 2.59
N VAL A 19 -26.74 60.22 2.83
CA VAL A 19 -27.75 59.17 2.86
C VAL A 19 -27.95 58.66 1.46
N GLY A 20 -27.52 57.47 1.16
CA GLY A 20 -27.75 56.73 -0.07
C GLY A 20 -28.37 55.36 0.25
N ALA A 21 -29.61 55.20 -0.17
CA ALA A 21 -30.51 54.10 0.13
C ALA A 21 -30.02 52.73 -0.35
N ALA A 22 -30.30 51.77 0.50
CA ALA A 22 -30.76 50.40 0.21
C ALA A 22 -30.35 49.77 -1.16
N GLY A 23 -29.31 49.00 -1.11
CA GLY A 23 -29.07 47.89 -2.01
C GLY A 23 -28.78 46.65 -1.17
N CYS A 24 -29.83 45.97 -0.70
CA CYS A 24 -29.72 44.59 -0.27
C CYS A 24 -29.35 43.74 -1.51
N GLY A 25 -28.12 43.86 -1.99
CA GLY A 25 -27.50 42.86 -2.80
C GLY A 25 -27.18 41.69 -1.89
N ASN A 26 -28.02 40.68 -1.91
CA ASN A 26 -27.70 39.35 -1.44
C ASN A 26 -26.54 38.87 -2.27
N SER A 27 -25.30 39.22 -1.92
CA SER A 27 -24.12 38.51 -2.30
C SER A 27 -24.23 37.19 -1.56
N ALA A 28 -25.02 36.27 -2.12
CA ALA A 28 -24.78 34.86 -1.93
C ALA A 28 -23.33 34.68 -2.39
N GLY A 29 -22.39 34.83 -1.46
CA GLY A 29 -21.04 34.35 -1.64
C GLY A 29 -21.20 32.93 -2.08
N SER A 30 -20.75 32.62 -3.25
CA SER A 30 -20.58 31.24 -3.72
C SER A 30 -19.70 30.57 -2.68
N GLY A 31 -20.35 29.90 -1.70
CA GLY A 31 -19.66 29.25 -0.61
C GLY A 31 -18.94 28.03 -1.13
N GLN A 32 -17.84 28.28 -1.82
CA GLN A 32 -16.96 27.21 -2.27
C GLN A 32 -16.44 26.48 -1.05
N VAL A 33 -16.73 25.17 -0.96
CA VAL A 33 -16.24 24.30 0.11
C VAL A 33 -14.84 23.84 -0.26
N THR A 34 -13.89 23.98 0.67
CA THR A 34 -12.54 23.43 0.50
C THR A 34 -12.43 22.13 1.29
N LEU A 35 -12.19 21.02 0.61
CA LEU A 35 -11.92 19.72 1.22
C LEU A 35 -10.43 19.58 1.54
N ASP A 36 -10.12 19.16 2.77
CA ASP A 36 -8.78 18.74 3.17
C ASP A 36 -8.58 17.28 2.73
N PHE A 37 -7.81 17.08 1.66
CA PHE A 37 -7.47 15.76 1.13
C PHE A 37 -6.05 15.37 1.55
N PHE A 38 -5.94 14.37 2.42
CA PHE A 38 -4.67 13.80 2.84
C PHE A 38 -4.28 12.63 1.93
N GLN A 39 -3.08 12.70 1.34
CA GLN A 39 -2.58 11.71 0.39
C GLN A 39 -1.16 11.27 0.80
N PHE A 40 -0.91 9.94 0.84
CA PHE A 40 0.34 9.39 1.37
C PHE A 40 1.32 8.91 0.29
N LYS A 41 0.82 8.53 -0.90
CA LYS A 41 1.59 7.81 -1.91
C LYS A 41 2.34 8.81 -2.80
N ALA A 42 3.63 8.97 -2.56
CA ALA A 42 4.44 10.00 -3.21
C ALA A 42 4.48 9.83 -4.75
N GLU A 43 4.57 8.58 -5.24
CA GLU A 43 4.60 8.26 -6.67
C GLU A 43 3.28 8.55 -7.38
N ALA A 44 2.17 8.61 -6.65
CA ALA A 44 0.84 8.93 -7.20
C ALA A 44 0.45 10.41 -7.01
N ALA A 45 1.32 11.25 -6.46
CA ALA A 45 0.99 12.65 -6.13
C ALA A 45 0.51 13.46 -7.34
N ASP A 46 1.17 13.30 -8.49
CA ASP A 46 0.79 14.00 -9.73
C ASP A 46 -0.54 13.49 -10.29
N TRP A 47 -0.80 12.19 -10.17
CA TRP A 47 -2.08 11.60 -10.58
C TRP A 47 -3.24 12.17 -9.75
N PHE A 48 -3.11 12.16 -8.41
CA PHE A 48 -4.15 12.72 -7.53
C PHE A 48 -4.37 14.21 -7.75
N LYS A 49 -3.30 14.96 -8.07
CA LYS A 49 -3.43 16.37 -8.43
C LYS A 49 -4.24 16.58 -9.73
N GLN A 50 -4.00 15.76 -10.74
CA GLN A 50 -4.76 15.82 -11.99
C GLN A 50 -6.22 15.42 -11.80
N ALA A 51 -6.47 14.34 -11.04
CA ALA A 51 -7.83 13.90 -10.71
C ALA A 51 -8.61 14.97 -9.92
N ALA A 52 -7.97 15.63 -8.96
CA ALA A 52 -8.58 16.74 -8.21
C ALA A 52 -8.94 17.91 -9.15
N GLN A 53 -8.06 18.27 -10.08
CA GLN A 53 -8.34 19.33 -11.07
C GLN A 53 -9.48 18.97 -12.04
N GLU A 54 -9.59 17.70 -12.43
CA GLU A 54 -10.70 17.19 -13.24
C GLU A 54 -12.00 17.29 -12.46
N PHE A 55 -12.03 16.84 -11.21
CA PHE A 55 -13.18 16.93 -10.33
C PHE A 55 -13.64 18.37 -10.09
N GLU A 56 -12.72 19.31 -9.81
CA GLU A 56 -13.03 20.72 -9.59
C GLU A 56 -13.68 21.40 -10.81
N LYS A 57 -13.32 20.99 -12.03
CA LYS A 57 -13.95 21.51 -13.26
C LYS A 57 -15.42 21.12 -13.36
N GLU A 58 -15.76 19.91 -12.92
CA GLU A 58 -17.12 19.39 -12.91
C GLU A 58 -17.91 19.85 -11.67
N ASN A 59 -17.21 20.27 -10.61
CA ASN A 59 -17.77 20.66 -9.32
C ASN A 59 -17.19 22.01 -8.86
N PRO A 60 -17.58 23.14 -9.49
CA PRO A 60 -16.97 24.46 -9.22
C PRO A 60 -17.28 25.00 -7.81
N ASP A 61 -18.23 24.39 -7.12
CA ASP A 61 -18.58 24.64 -5.73
C ASP A 61 -17.62 23.98 -4.71
N ILE A 62 -16.69 23.11 -5.18
CA ILE A 62 -15.74 22.39 -4.33
C ILE A 62 -14.31 22.67 -4.79
N ARG A 63 -13.43 22.88 -3.81
CA ARG A 63 -11.98 22.98 -3.97
C ARG A 63 -11.31 21.83 -3.22
N ILE A 64 -10.27 21.22 -3.81
CA ILE A 64 -9.50 20.17 -3.17
C ILE A 64 -8.13 20.72 -2.74
N ASN A 65 -7.88 20.73 -1.44
CA ASN A 65 -6.58 21.07 -0.86
C ASN A 65 -5.82 19.77 -0.55
N ILE A 66 -4.85 19.41 -1.40
CA ILE A 66 -4.09 18.16 -1.25
C ILE A 66 -2.92 18.36 -0.30
N ASN A 67 -2.85 17.53 0.72
CA ASN A 67 -1.75 17.43 1.67
C ASN A 67 -1.00 16.11 1.45
N ASN A 68 0.14 16.18 0.75
CA ASN A 68 1.01 15.01 0.57
C ASN A 68 1.88 14.80 1.81
N SER A 69 1.97 13.55 2.29
CA SER A 69 2.79 13.21 3.45
C SER A 69 3.60 11.94 3.21
N ALA A 70 4.92 12.06 3.33
CA ALA A 70 5.84 10.91 3.32
C ALA A 70 5.85 10.14 4.66
N ASN A 71 5.36 10.76 5.75
CA ASN A 71 5.28 10.18 7.10
C ASN A 71 3.83 10.03 7.56
N ALA A 72 3.00 9.49 6.69
CA ALA A 72 1.54 9.50 6.81
C ALA A 72 1.01 9.00 8.16
N GLN A 73 1.55 7.90 8.68
CA GLN A 73 1.14 7.35 9.98
C GLN A 73 1.33 8.35 11.12
N THR A 74 2.50 8.99 11.19
CA THR A 74 2.83 9.96 12.24
C THR A 74 1.99 11.23 12.11
N ASP A 75 1.82 11.71 10.88
CA ASP A 75 1.09 12.94 10.60
C ASP A 75 -0.40 12.77 10.87
N LEU A 76 -1.01 11.67 10.43
CA LEU A 76 -2.40 11.34 10.74
C LEU A 76 -2.63 11.18 12.25
N ARG A 77 -1.76 10.43 12.95
CA ARG A 77 -1.84 10.30 14.40
C ARG A 77 -1.81 11.66 15.09
N THR A 78 -0.92 12.56 14.66
CA THR A 78 -0.82 13.93 15.19
C THR A 78 -2.09 14.74 14.92
N ARG A 79 -2.68 14.60 13.73
CA ARG A 79 -3.93 15.26 13.37
C ARG A 79 -5.10 14.75 14.19
N PHE A 80 -5.20 13.42 14.38
CA PHE A 80 -6.29 12.79 15.15
C PHE A 80 -6.26 13.22 16.63
N VAL A 81 -5.08 13.26 17.25
CA VAL A 81 -4.93 13.75 18.64
C VAL A 81 -5.35 15.21 18.79
N LYS A 82 -5.23 16.02 17.72
CA LYS A 82 -5.64 17.42 17.69
C LYS A 82 -7.06 17.64 17.19
N ASP A 83 -7.85 16.59 17.01
CA ASP A 83 -9.20 16.61 16.43
C ASP A 83 -9.25 17.34 15.07
N ARG A 84 -8.23 17.11 14.23
CA ARG A 84 -8.09 17.67 12.88
C ARG A 84 -8.07 16.57 11.83
N VAL A 85 -9.13 15.75 11.83
CA VAL A 85 -9.29 14.65 10.86
C VAL A 85 -9.51 15.25 9.48
N PRO A 86 -8.75 14.87 8.45
CA PRO A 86 -8.99 15.31 7.08
C PRO A 86 -10.37 14.89 6.57
N ASP A 87 -10.92 15.64 5.59
CA ASP A 87 -12.21 15.32 4.97
C ASP A 87 -12.13 14.04 4.15
N VAL A 88 -11.08 13.90 3.33
CA VAL A 88 -10.81 12.70 2.52
C VAL A 88 -9.37 12.25 2.76
N ILE A 89 -9.14 10.96 2.81
CA ILE A 89 -7.85 10.37 3.16
C ILE A 89 -7.57 9.19 2.24
N THR A 90 -6.38 9.15 1.64
CA THR A 90 -5.79 7.90 1.17
C THR A 90 -4.75 7.42 2.17
N PHE A 91 -4.74 6.12 2.44
CA PHE A 91 -3.78 5.50 3.35
C PHE A 91 -3.47 4.06 2.91
N ASN A 92 -2.33 3.54 3.37
CA ASN A 92 -2.01 2.13 3.12
C ASN A 92 -2.95 1.20 3.89
N GLY A 93 -3.35 0.10 3.27
CA GLY A 93 -4.18 -0.92 3.90
C GLY A 93 -3.36 -1.81 4.82
N ASP A 94 -2.92 -1.30 5.97
CA ASP A 94 -2.02 -1.96 6.89
C ASP A 94 -2.53 -1.96 8.36
N TYR A 95 -1.72 -2.50 9.26
CA TYR A 95 -2.00 -2.53 10.71
C TYR A 95 -2.35 -1.14 11.27
N SER A 96 -1.71 -0.08 10.76
CA SER A 96 -1.94 1.29 11.24
C SER A 96 -3.31 1.80 10.83
N PHE A 97 -3.75 1.49 9.59
CA PHE A 97 -5.12 1.77 9.15
C PHE A 97 -6.14 1.10 10.08
N GLY A 98 -5.96 -0.19 10.35
CA GLY A 98 -6.85 -0.95 11.25
C GLY A 98 -6.91 -0.35 12.66
N THR A 99 -5.77 0.11 13.19
CA THR A 99 -5.71 0.77 14.50
C THR A 99 -6.49 2.09 14.51
N PHE A 100 -6.34 2.90 13.46
CA PHE A 100 -7.08 4.17 13.32
C PHE A 100 -8.58 3.91 13.14
N ALA A 101 -8.96 2.94 12.30
CA ALA A 101 -10.34 2.54 12.11
C ALA A 101 -11.02 2.10 13.42
N ALA A 102 -10.32 1.27 14.20
CA ALA A 102 -10.81 0.82 15.51
C ALA A 102 -11.01 1.97 16.52
N SER A 103 -10.32 3.10 16.36
CA SER A 103 -10.51 4.30 17.20
C SER A 103 -11.72 5.15 16.79
N GLY A 104 -12.44 4.81 15.71
CA GLY A 104 -13.66 5.47 15.28
C GLY A 104 -13.45 6.79 14.54
N VAL A 105 -12.23 7.07 14.04
CA VAL A 105 -11.93 8.32 13.33
C VAL A 105 -12.39 8.30 11.87
N PHE A 106 -12.71 7.13 11.31
CA PHE A 106 -13.13 6.96 9.91
C PHE A 106 -14.62 6.70 9.77
N HIS A 107 -15.17 7.11 8.63
CA HIS A 107 -16.54 6.84 8.24
C HIS A 107 -16.74 5.34 7.94
N ASP A 108 -17.91 4.83 8.27
CA ASP A 108 -18.31 3.44 8.01
C ASP A 108 -19.00 3.34 6.64
N PHE A 109 -18.37 2.64 5.71
CA PHE A 109 -18.86 2.41 4.35
C PHE A 109 -19.60 1.07 4.19
N THR A 110 -19.81 0.29 5.24
CA THR A 110 -20.31 -1.09 5.15
C THR A 110 -21.56 -1.22 4.30
N ASP A 111 -22.46 -0.25 4.42
CA ASP A 111 -23.76 -0.25 3.74
C ASP A 111 -23.80 0.74 2.55
N ASP A 112 -22.62 1.31 2.13
CA ASP A 112 -22.58 2.22 0.98
C ASP A 112 -22.76 1.43 -0.33
N PRO A 113 -23.55 1.96 -1.29
CA PRO A 113 -23.78 1.32 -2.59
C PRO A 113 -22.51 1.00 -3.38
N LEU A 114 -21.44 1.79 -3.24
CA LEU A 114 -20.14 1.55 -3.89
C LEU A 114 -19.58 0.16 -3.59
N VAL A 115 -19.83 -0.36 -2.38
CA VAL A 115 -19.33 -1.69 -1.95
C VAL A 115 -19.82 -2.80 -2.86
N SER A 116 -21.03 -2.64 -3.40
CA SER A 116 -21.63 -3.65 -4.30
C SER A 116 -20.90 -3.78 -5.65
N GLU A 117 -20.06 -2.84 -6.02
CA GLU A 117 -19.27 -2.84 -7.27
C GLU A 117 -17.85 -3.41 -7.07
N LEU A 118 -17.44 -3.63 -5.80
CA LEU A 118 -16.09 -4.03 -5.45
C LEU A 118 -15.92 -5.56 -5.38
N ASN A 119 -14.69 -6.00 -5.59
CA ASN A 119 -14.27 -7.38 -5.40
C ASN A 119 -14.40 -7.77 -3.92
N GLU A 120 -15.09 -8.86 -3.66
CA GLU A 120 -15.38 -9.32 -2.30
C GLU A 120 -14.12 -9.65 -1.50
N GLY A 121 -13.09 -10.23 -2.14
CA GLY A 121 -11.82 -10.56 -1.50
C GLY A 121 -11.13 -9.29 -0.97
N MET A 122 -11.03 -8.23 -1.78
CA MET A 122 -10.44 -6.96 -1.36
C MET A 122 -11.27 -6.27 -0.26
N VAL A 123 -12.59 -6.28 -0.37
CA VAL A 123 -13.47 -5.76 0.69
C VAL A 123 -13.26 -6.51 2.01
N ASN A 124 -13.09 -7.84 1.95
CA ASN A 124 -12.85 -8.66 3.14
C ASN A 124 -11.46 -8.37 3.74
N ILE A 125 -10.43 -8.17 2.92
CA ILE A 125 -9.11 -7.72 3.38
C ILE A 125 -9.26 -6.40 4.16
N ALA A 126 -9.88 -5.37 3.56
CA ALA A 126 -10.08 -4.08 4.22
C ALA A 126 -10.84 -4.17 5.56
N LYS A 127 -11.87 -5.04 5.64
CA LYS A 127 -12.60 -5.30 6.89
C LYS A 127 -11.72 -5.99 7.94
N ASN A 128 -10.86 -6.92 7.52
CA ASN A 128 -10.02 -7.71 8.41
C ASN A 128 -8.84 -6.91 8.98
N LEU A 129 -8.46 -5.81 8.36
CA LEU A 129 -7.48 -4.87 8.95
C LEU A 129 -7.94 -4.34 10.32
N VAL A 130 -9.24 -4.27 10.57
CA VAL A 130 -9.77 -3.86 11.87
C VAL A 130 -9.56 -5.00 12.87
N GLN A 131 -8.51 -4.89 13.67
CA GLN A 131 -8.07 -5.88 14.64
C GLN A 131 -9.05 -5.99 15.82
N THR A 132 -10.16 -6.69 15.62
CA THR A 132 -11.17 -6.93 16.65
C THR A 132 -11.58 -8.39 16.71
N SER A 133 -11.80 -8.91 17.92
CA SER A 133 -12.40 -10.23 18.14
C SER A 133 -13.93 -10.22 18.05
N ASP A 134 -14.55 -9.03 18.00
CA ASP A 134 -16.00 -8.86 17.87
C ASP A 134 -16.38 -8.76 16.38
N PRO A 135 -17.03 -9.78 15.77
CA PRO A 135 -17.41 -9.73 14.36
C PRO A 135 -18.32 -8.55 14.00
N ALA A 136 -19.12 -8.05 14.94
CA ALA A 136 -19.99 -6.89 14.72
C ALA A 136 -19.22 -5.58 14.53
N LYS A 137 -17.96 -5.55 14.95
CA LYS A 137 -17.04 -4.42 14.76
C LYS A 137 -16.14 -4.56 13.54
N LYS A 138 -16.17 -5.68 12.82
CA LYS A 138 -15.50 -5.85 11.52
C LYS A 138 -16.30 -5.13 10.43
N ARG A 139 -16.26 -3.80 10.46
CA ARG A 139 -16.94 -2.91 9.52
C ARG A 139 -15.98 -2.41 8.46
N LEU A 140 -16.48 -1.91 7.35
CA LEU A 140 -15.67 -1.35 6.27
C LEU A 140 -15.45 0.16 6.51
N TYR A 141 -14.30 0.53 7.06
CA TYR A 141 -13.97 1.92 7.36
C TYR A 141 -13.17 2.63 6.26
N GLY A 142 -13.02 2.00 5.12
CA GLY A 142 -12.44 2.59 3.92
C GLY A 142 -12.66 1.67 2.73
N LEU A 143 -12.76 2.27 1.57
CA LEU A 143 -12.96 1.57 0.30
C LEU A 143 -11.61 1.15 -0.27
N PRO A 144 -11.39 -0.10 -0.63
CA PRO A 144 -10.28 -0.48 -1.50
C PRO A 144 -10.26 0.44 -2.72
N PHE A 145 -9.14 1.10 -2.98
CA PHE A 145 -8.97 1.99 -4.14
C PHE A 145 -8.03 1.40 -5.18
N ALA A 146 -6.94 0.82 -4.72
CA ALA A 146 -5.99 0.13 -5.58
C ALA A 146 -5.33 -1.01 -4.80
N GLY A 147 -5.15 -2.14 -5.48
CA GLY A 147 -4.43 -3.28 -4.96
C GLY A 147 -3.04 -3.42 -5.55
N ASN A 148 -2.17 -4.08 -4.80
CA ASN A 148 -0.91 -4.63 -5.28
C ASN A 148 -0.82 -6.11 -4.94
N ALA A 149 0.19 -6.79 -5.49
CA ALA A 149 0.46 -8.18 -5.17
C ALA A 149 1.94 -8.40 -4.92
N SER A 150 2.26 -9.37 -4.07
CA SER A 150 3.62 -9.86 -3.83
C SER A 150 3.90 -11.14 -4.58
N GLY A 151 5.12 -11.25 -5.10
CA GLY A 151 5.54 -12.40 -5.89
C GLY A 151 6.96 -12.21 -6.41
N TYR A 152 7.14 -12.44 -7.70
CA TYR A 152 8.37 -12.09 -8.38
C TYR A 152 8.09 -11.55 -9.79
N ILE A 153 8.83 -10.52 -10.16
CA ILE A 153 8.86 -10.01 -11.53
C ILE A 153 9.97 -10.76 -12.26
N TYR A 154 9.73 -11.17 -13.48
CA TYR A 154 10.71 -11.91 -14.27
C TYR A 154 10.89 -11.34 -15.67
N ASN A 155 12.10 -11.52 -16.21
CA ASN A 155 12.46 -11.12 -17.56
C ASN A 155 12.14 -12.27 -18.54
N LYS A 156 11.10 -12.10 -19.36
CA LYS A 156 10.64 -13.11 -20.33
C LYS A 156 11.68 -13.47 -21.38
N ASP A 157 12.55 -12.53 -21.78
CA ASP A 157 13.60 -12.81 -22.75
C ASP A 157 14.68 -13.74 -22.16
N LEU A 158 15.02 -13.57 -20.88
CA LEU A 158 15.94 -14.47 -20.20
C LEU A 158 15.35 -15.87 -20.01
N PHE A 159 14.03 -15.99 -19.77
CA PHE A 159 13.33 -17.28 -19.75
C PHE A 159 13.48 -18.00 -21.10
N ARG A 160 13.16 -17.31 -22.20
CA ARG A 160 13.31 -17.87 -23.56
C ARG A 160 14.75 -18.30 -23.84
N LYS A 161 15.72 -17.49 -23.39
CA LYS A 161 17.17 -17.75 -23.60
C LYS A 161 17.63 -19.07 -23.01
N VAL A 162 17.05 -19.51 -21.88
CA VAL A 162 17.37 -20.78 -21.25
C VAL A 162 16.35 -21.89 -21.60
N GLY A 163 15.45 -21.65 -22.55
CA GLY A 163 14.43 -22.61 -22.98
C GLY A 163 13.36 -22.89 -21.91
N LEU A 164 12.99 -21.86 -21.14
CA LEU A 164 11.80 -21.85 -20.28
C LEU A 164 10.65 -21.15 -21.00
N ASP A 165 9.43 -21.61 -20.77
CA ASP A 165 8.24 -20.96 -21.26
C ASP A 165 7.90 -19.76 -20.37
N PRO A 166 7.97 -18.52 -20.88
CA PRO A 166 7.68 -17.33 -20.08
C PRO A 166 6.17 -17.14 -19.77
N ASP A 167 5.29 -17.87 -20.46
CA ASP A 167 3.85 -17.78 -20.24
C ASP A 167 3.34 -18.86 -19.26
N ASN A 168 4.21 -19.81 -18.89
CA ASN A 168 3.96 -20.83 -17.88
C ASN A 168 5.07 -20.81 -16.81
N PRO A 169 5.10 -19.79 -15.95
CA PRO A 169 6.07 -19.74 -14.85
C PRO A 169 5.84 -20.89 -13.86
N PRO A 170 6.87 -21.29 -13.08
CA PRO A 170 6.78 -22.37 -12.08
C PRO A 170 5.56 -22.24 -11.17
N GLN A 171 4.89 -23.37 -10.95
CA GLN A 171 3.69 -23.45 -10.12
C GLN A 171 3.94 -24.16 -8.77
N THR A 172 5.11 -24.78 -8.61
CA THR A 172 5.53 -25.48 -7.40
C THR A 172 6.88 -24.98 -6.91
N TRP A 173 7.18 -25.16 -5.62
CA TRP A 173 8.46 -24.77 -5.04
C TRP A 173 9.65 -25.48 -5.72
N ASP A 174 9.53 -26.78 -5.97
CA ASP A 174 10.60 -27.53 -6.62
C ASP A 174 10.86 -27.06 -8.06
N GLU A 175 9.81 -26.77 -8.83
CA GLU A 175 9.96 -26.17 -10.17
C GLU A 175 10.61 -24.79 -10.10
N PHE A 176 10.25 -23.97 -9.11
CA PHE A 176 10.82 -22.63 -8.91
C PHE A 176 12.32 -22.72 -8.60
N ILE A 177 12.72 -23.61 -7.71
CA ILE A 177 14.14 -23.85 -7.40
C ILE A 177 14.89 -24.44 -8.59
N ALA A 178 14.27 -25.37 -9.35
CA ALA A 178 14.85 -25.90 -10.57
C ALA A 178 15.06 -24.82 -11.65
N MET A 179 14.14 -23.90 -11.79
CA MET A 179 14.27 -22.71 -12.64
C MET A 179 15.48 -21.85 -12.24
N LEU A 180 15.64 -21.54 -10.95
CA LEU A 180 16.78 -20.74 -10.47
C LEU A 180 18.12 -21.43 -10.74
N LYS A 181 18.19 -22.77 -10.54
CA LYS A 181 19.37 -23.58 -10.88
C LYS A 181 19.67 -23.48 -12.37
N LYS A 182 18.67 -23.62 -13.24
CA LYS A 182 18.83 -23.54 -14.69
C LYS A 182 19.42 -22.20 -15.14
N PHE A 183 19.01 -21.09 -14.56
CA PHE A 183 19.61 -19.79 -14.82
C PHE A 183 21.07 -19.73 -14.38
N ARG A 184 21.38 -20.20 -13.19
CA ARG A 184 22.76 -20.24 -12.66
C ARG A 184 23.66 -21.09 -13.55
N ASP A 185 23.21 -22.27 -13.96
CA ASP A 185 23.97 -23.17 -14.84
C ASP A 185 24.23 -22.56 -16.22
N ALA A 186 23.35 -21.67 -16.67
CA ALA A 186 23.52 -20.88 -17.90
C ALA A 186 24.39 -19.63 -17.72
N GLY A 187 24.94 -19.37 -16.52
CA GLY A 187 25.75 -18.17 -16.23
C GLY A 187 24.93 -16.89 -16.15
N ILE A 188 23.64 -17.00 -15.90
CA ILE A 188 22.74 -15.85 -15.69
C ILE A 188 22.46 -15.72 -14.20
N ASN A 189 22.64 -14.51 -13.63
CA ASN A 189 22.25 -14.28 -12.25
C ASN A 189 20.75 -14.61 -12.06
N PRO A 190 20.38 -15.59 -11.22
CA PRO A 190 18.99 -15.97 -11.07
C PRO A 190 18.14 -14.89 -10.38
N VAL A 191 18.67 -14.26 -9.33
CA VAL A 191 17.92 -13.39 -8.42
C VAL A 191 18.60 -12.05 -8.24
N GLN A 192 17.92 -10.97 -8.60
CA GLN A 192 18.32 -9.60 -8.21
C GLN A 192 17.93 -9.35 -6.77
N ALA A 193 18.90 -9.30 -5.88
CA ALA A 193 18.67 -8.90 -4.50
C ALA A 193 18.62 -7.36 -4.35
N THR A 194 17.89 -6.88 -3.33
CA THR A 194 17.76 -5.47 -2.95
C THR A 194 17.93 -5.28 -1.43
N LEU A 195 18.79 -6.11 -0.83
CA LEU A 195 18.87 -6.29 0.62
C LEU A 195 19.49 -5.10 1.38
N ALA A 196 20.00 -4.05 0.72
CA ALA A 196 20.39 -2.83 1.42
C ALA A 196 19.18 -2.10 2.04
N ASP A 197 18.02 -2.24 1.40
CA ASP A 197 16.75 -1.71 1.90
C ASP A 197 15.95 -2.82 2.58
N ALA A 198 16.05 -2.92 3.91
CA ALA A 198 15.49 -4.02 4.69
C ALA A 198 14.00 -4.29 4.43
N TRP A 199 13.20 -3.26 4.13
CA TRP A 199 11.77 -3.41 3.85
C TRP A 199 11.49 -4.31 2.62
N THR A 200 12.42 -4.40 1.66
CA THR A 200 12.23 -5.22 0.44
C THR A 200 12.19 -6.71 0.72
N THR A 201 12.74 -7.14 1.85
CA THR A 201 12.69 -8.55 2.26
C THR A 201 11.28 -9.00 2.64
N GLN A 202 10.38 -8.07 2.99
CA GLN A 202 9.02 -8.41 3.37
C GLN A 202 8.16 -8.89 2.19
N ALA A 203 8.50 -8.51 0.96
CA ALA A 203 7.74 -8.95 -0.21
C ALA A 203 7.81 -10.48 -0.44
N PRO A 204 9.01 -11.13 -0.55
CA PRO A 204 9.06 -12.58 -0.65
C PRO A 204 8.50 -13.29 0.58
N LEU A 205 8.73 -12.77 1.82
CA LEU A 205 8.11 -13.32 3.02
C LEU A 205 6.58 -13.33 2.89
N ALA A 206 5.98 -12.21 2.52
CA ALA A 206 4.53 -12.10 2.38
C ALA A 206 3.99 -13.10 1.35
N SER A 207 4.67 -13.25 0.22
CA SER A 207 4.28 -14.20 -0.83
C SER A 207 4.32 -15.66 -0.35
N LEU A 208 5.35 -16.04 0.39
CA LEU A 208 5.50 -17.38 0.97
C LEU A 208 4.50 -17.63 2.10
N ALA A 209 4.39 -16.67 3.02
CA ALA A 209 3.50 -16.78 4.17
C ALA A 209 2.01 -16.79 3.76
N GLY A 210 1.61 -16.06 2.72
CA GLY A 210 0.24 -16.05 2.23
C GLY A 210 -0.29 -17.44 1.82
N THR A 211 0.61 -18.30 1.32
CA THR A 211 0.26 -19.70 1.02
C THR A 211 0.41 -20.63 2.24
N LEU A 212 1.45 -20.43 3.05
CA LEU A 212 1.83 -21.38 4.10
C LEU A 212 1.13 -21.13 5.44
N VAL A 213 0.65 -19.91 5.68
CA VAL A 213 0.12 -19.48 6.98
C VAL A 213 -1.31 -18.99 6.80
N PRO A 214 -2.32 -19.76 7.17
CA PRO A 214 -3.70 -19.31 7.17
C PRO A 214 -3.91 -18.06 8.03
N GLU A 215 -4.81 -17.17 7.62
CA GLU A 215 -5.12 -15.93 8.38
C GLU A 215 -5.49 -16.21 9.85
N SER A 216 -6.16 -17.34 10.13
CA SER A 216 -6.54 -17.76 11.49
C SER A 216 -5.34 -17.90 12.43
N GLU A 217 -4.15 -18.22 11.92
CA GLU A 217 -2.94 -18.35 12.72
C GLU A 217 -2.48 -17.02 13.32
N TYR A 218 -2.74 -15.88 12.68
CA TYR A 218 -2.44 -14.57 13.24
C TYR A 218 -3.39 -14.21 14.40
N ALA A 219 -4.64 -14.66 14.34
CA ALA A 219 -5.55 -14.57 15.50
C ALA A 219 -5.09 -15.48 16.65
N ALA A 220 -4.63 -16.70 16.35
CA ALA A 220 -4.06 -17.63 17.32
C ALA A 220 -2.75 -17.09 17.91
N LEU A 221 -1.92 -16.41 17.12
CA LEU A 221 -0.72 -15.73 17.61
C LEU A 221 -1.07 -14.63 18.64
N LYS A 222 -2.15 -13.88 18.37
CA LYS A 222 -2.62 -12.83 19.26
C LYS A 222 -3.21 -13.36 20.57
N SER A 223 -3.92 -14.50 20.54
CA SER A 223 -4.42 -15.17 21.75
C SER A 223 -3.34 -15.95 22.53
N GLY A 224 -2.18 -16.20 21.91
CA GLY A 224 -1.09 -16.98 22.51
C GLY A 224 -1.22 -18.48 22.27
N ASP A 225 -2.12 -18.92 21.38
CA ASP A 225 -2.34 -20.32 21.03
C ASP A 225 -1.31 -20.86 20.03
N THR A 226 -0.56 -19.98 19.38
CA THR A 226 0.55 -20.31 18.47
C THR A 226 1.73 -19.36 18.69
N THR A 227 2.85 -19.61 17.99
CA THR A 227 4.09 -18.83 18.09
C THR A 227 4.66 -18.54 16.70
N PHE A 228 5.54 -17.53 16.56
CA PHE A 228 6.27 -17.29 15.32
C PHE A 228 7.06 -18.52 14.85
N LYS A 229 7.58 -19.32 15.79
CA LYS A 229 8.28 -20.56 15.45
C LYS A 229 7.38 -21.54 14.69
N GLN A 230 6.11 -21.66 15.09
CA GLN A 230 5.18 -22.59 14.46
C GLN A 230 4.75 -22.11 13.08
N ILE A 231 4.56 -20.82 12.91
CA ILE A 231 3.93 -20.28 11.67
C ILE A 231 4.94 -19.73 10.66
N TRP A 232 6.11 -19.21 11.10
CA TRP A 232 7.03 -18.52 10.17
C TRP A 232 8.36 -19.26 9.93
N THR A 233 8.66 -20.38 10.59
CA THR A 233 9.91 -21.11 10.34
C THR A 233 10.03 -21.51 8.87
N GLU A 234 9.04 -22.19 8.30
CA GLU A 234 9.10 -22.66 6.91
C GLU A 234 9.15 -21.49 5.88
N PRO A 235 8.32 -20.44 5.95
CA PRO A 235 8.44 -19.26 5.10
C PRO A 235 9.85 -18.65 5.10
N ILE A 236 10.47 -18.50 6.30
CA ILE A 236 11.80 -17.90 6.42
C ILE A 236 12.91 -18.81 5.86
N GLU A 237 12.81 -20.12 6.08
CA GLU A 237 13.76 -21.09 5.50
C GLU A 237 13.74 -21.02 3.98
N LYS A 238 12.56 -20.97 3.37
CA LYS A 238 12.39 -20.83 1.91
C LYS A 238 12.93 -19.50 1.39
N GLU A 239 12.72 -18.42 2.12
CA GLU A 239 13.25 -17.12 1.72
C GLU A 239 14.78 -17.07 1.81
N ILE A 240 15.37 -17.64 2.86
CA ILE A 240 16.82 -17.79 2.97
C ILE A 240 17.35 -18.66 1.81
N GLU A 241 16.64 -19.73 1.43
CA GLU A 241 17.00 -20.57 0.27
C GLU A 241 16.94 -19.76 -1.04
N LEU A 242 15.91 -18.98 -1.28
CA LEU A 242 15.77 -18.09 -2.43
C LEU A 242 17.01 -17.20 -2.59
N PHE A 243 17.41 -16.50 -1.52
CA PHE A 243 18.55 -15.56 -1.56
C PHE A 243 19.93 -16.24 -1.63
N LYS A 244 20.04 -17.58 -1.54
CA LYS A 244 21.26 -18.30 -1.93
C LYS A 244 21.50 -18.26 -3.44
N TYR A 245 20.48 -17.97 -4.23
CA TYR A 245 20.55 -17.81 -5.69
C TYR A 245 20.82 -16.37 -6.14
N ALA A 246 20.94 -15.42 -5.23
CA ALA A 246 21.39 -14.08 -5.54
C ALA A 246 22.93 -14.08 -5.65
N ASP A 247 23.44 -14.14 -6.87
CA ASP A 247 24.89 -14.23 -7.15
C ASP A 247 25.60 -12.87 -7.01
N SER A 248 24.86 -11.78 -7.07
CA SER A 248 25.39 -10.43 -7.00
C SER A 248 25.19 -9.80 -5.62
N GLU A 249 25.90 -8.71 -5.43
CA GLU A 249 26.00 -7.91 -4.22
C GLU A 249 24.69 -7.81 -3.41
N LYS A 250 24.66 -8.46 -2.26
CA LYS A 250 23.55 -8.36 -1.31
C LYS A 250 23.35 -6.95 -0.76
N GLY A 251 24.32 -6.05 -0.95
CA GLY A 251 24.29 -4.64 -0.53
C GLY A 251 23.66 -3.67 -1.53
N VAL A 252 22.85 -4.16 -2.48
CA VAL A 252 22.17 -3.32 -3.48
C VAL A 252 20.89 -2.73 -2.89
N THR A 253 20.65 -1.42 -3.11
CA THR A 253 19.41 -0.76 -2.73
C THR A 253 18.26 -1.12 -3.68
N TYR A 254 17.02 -0.85 -3.27
CA TYR A 254 15.84 -1.01 -4.11
C TYR A 254 15.98 -0.29 -5.45
N GLN A 255 16.40 0.99 -5.41
CA GLN A 255 16.60 1.78 -6.63
C GLN A 255 17.67 1.19 -7.54
N GLN A 256 18.81 0.80 -7.01
CA GLN A 256 19.88 0.19 -7.79
C GLN A 256 19.45 -1.17 -8.37
N GLY A 257 18.79 -2.00 -7.56
CA GLY A 257 18.32 -3.33 -7.97
C GLY A 257 17.29 -3.27 -9.09
N THR A 258 16.30 -2.37 -9.00
CA THR A 258 15.32 -2.17 -10.07
C THR A 258 15.97 -1.66 -11.36
N GLN A 259 16.96 -0.75 -11.26
CA GLN A 259 17.74 -0.28 -12.41
C GLN A 259 18.59 -1.39 -13.03
N ASN A 260 19.25 -2.23 -12.22
CA ASN A 260 20.04 -3.36 -12.69
C ASN A 260 19.14 -4.39 -13.40
N PHE A 261 18.03 -4.75 -12.77
CA PHE A 261 17.07 -5.67 -13.35
C PHE A 261 16.52 -5.18 -14.69
N ALA A 262 16.19 -3.88 -14.79
CA ALA A 262 15.76 -3.25 -16.05
C ALA A 262 16.78 -3.37 -17.21
N LYS A 263 18.08 -3.49 -16.87
CA LYS A 263 19.18 -3.72 -17.83
C LYS A 263 19.37 -5.22 -18.17
N GLY A 264 18.54 -6.10 -17.62
CA GLY A 264 18.61 -7.54 -17.89
C GLY A 264 19.73 -8.27 -17.15
N THR A 265 20.20 -7.78 -16.00
CA THR A 265 21.30 -8.39 -15.24
C THR A 265 20.91 -9.63 -14.44
N ALA A 266 19.61 -9.86 -14.23
CA ALA A 266 19.09 -11.02 -13.50
C ALA A 266 17.77 -11.52 -14.08
N ALA A 267 17.47 -12.79 -13.82
CA ALA A 267 16.28 -13.47 -14.34
C ALA A 267 15.00 -13.05 -13.61
N ILE A 268 15.05 -12.94 -12.29
CA ILE A 268 13.92 -12.50 -11.45
C ILE A 268 14.36 -11.42 -10.45
N ILE A 269 13.36 -10.64 -9.99
CA ILE A 269 13.47 -9.77 -8.81
C ILE A 269 12.26 -10.06 -7.90
N PRO A 270 12.47 -10.53 -6.66
CA PRO A 270 11.39 -10.93 -5.74
C PRO A 270 10.82 -9.70 -5.04
N LEU A 271 9.95 -8.98 -5.74
CA LEU A 271 9.28 -7.76 -5.28
C LEU A 271 7.80 -7.80 -5.69
N GLY A 272 7.02 -6.89 -5.15
CA GLY A 272 5.63 -6.70 -5.53
C GLY A 272 5.45 -5.95 -6.84
N THR A 273 4.21 -5.89 -7.30
CA THR A 273 3.80 -5.25 -8.57
C THR A 273 4.18 -3.77 -8.66
N TYR A 274 4.29 -3.08 -7.53
CA TYR A 274 4.75 -1.69 -7.43
C TYR A 274 6.13 -1.43 -8.07
N ALA A 275 6.99 -2.45 -8.14
CA ALA A 275 8.31 -2.31 -8.72
C ALA A 275 8.30 -2.28 -10.26
N ILE A 276 7.23 -2.74 -10.91
CA ILE A 276 7.11 -2.76 -12.38
C ILE A 276 7.27 -1.36 -12.95
N THR A 277 6.60 -0.37 -12.38
CA THR A 277 6.68 1.03 -12.84
C THR A 277 8.12 1.56 -12.76
N GLN A 278 8.84 1.28 -11.67
CA GLN A 278 10.25 1.68 -11.52
C GLN A 278 11.17 1.02 -12.55
N ILE A 279 10.91 -0.24 -12.88
CA ILE A 279 11.69 -0.99 -13.88
C ILE A 279 11.41 -0.42 -15.29
N THR A 280 10.14 -0.22 -15.64
CA THR A 280 9.74 0.28 -16.97
C THR A 280 10.11 1.74 -17.20
N MET A 281 10.24 2.57 -16.16
CA MET A 281 10.79 3.92 -16.27
C MET A 281 12.24 3.92 -16.76
N VAL A 282 13.02 2.88 -16.43
CA VAL A 282 14.42 2.73 -16.87
C VAL A 282 14.50 2.07 -18.24
N ASN A 283 13.69 1.05 -18.49
CA ASN A 283 13.62 0.34 -19.76
C ASN A 283 12.17 0.02 -20.10
N LYS A 284 11.55 0.87 -20.94
CA LYS A 284 10.13 0.73 -21.33
C LYS A 284 9.86 -0.48 -22.22
N ASP A 285 10.90 -1.00 -22.90
CA ASP A 285 10.80 -2.07 -23.88
C ASP A 285 11.10 -3.45 -23.29
N ILE A 286 11.39 -3.53 -21.98
CA ILE A 286 11.65 -4.83 -21.31
C ILE A 286 10.37 -5.69 -21.30
N ASP A 287 10.49 -6.95 -21.74
CA ASP A 287 9.37 -7.89 -21.71
C ASP A 287 9.30 -8.57 -20.32
N LEU A 288 8.35 -8.11 -19.53
CA LEU A 288 8.15 -8.53 -18.14
C LEU A 288 6.98 -9.48 -17.98
N GLY A 289 7.12 -10.40 -17.03
CA GLY A 289 6.01 -11.09 -16.41
C GLY A 289 6.04 -10.90 -14.90
N PHE A 290 4.89 -11.11 -14.28
CA PHE A 290 4.74 -11.18 -12.83
C PHE A 290 4.08 -12.51 -12.47
N ALA A 291 4.59 -13.20 -11.46
CA ALA A 291 4.03 -14.45 -10.99
C ALA A 291 4.00 -14.51 -9.45
N GLN A 292 3.02 -15.24 -8.95
CA GLN A 292 2.99 -15.65 -7.54
C GLN A 292 4.23 -16.50 -7.26
N MET A 293 4.88 -16.29 -6.12
CA MET A 293 6.02 -17.11 -5.69
C MET A 293 5.48 -18.42 -5.10
N PRO A 294 5.75 -19.58 -5.73
CA PRO A 294 5.27 -20.84 -5.21
C PRO A 294 5.86 -21.13 -3.82
N ALA A 295 5.04 -21.60 -2.91
CA ALA A 295 5.48 -21.92 -1.55
C ALA A 295 5.33 -23.41 -1.19
N THR A 296 4.60 -24.18 -1.98
CA THR A 296 4.38 -25.61 -1.80
C THR A 296 4.58 -26.36 -3.11
N ASN A 297 4.65 -27.71 -3.03
CA ASN A 297 4.68 -28.58 -4.20
C ASN A 297 3.28 -29.02 -4.68
N ASP A 298 2.23 -28.43 -4.10
CA ASP A 298 0.85 -28.61 -4.55
C ASP A 298 0.37 -27.29 -5.19
N ALA A 299 0.35 -27.23 -6.53
CA ALA A 299 -0.06 -26.05 -7.28
C ALA A 299 -1.49 -25.59 -6.96
N SER A 300 -2.37 -26.51 -6.52
CA SER A 300 -3.76 -26.16 -6.18
C SER A 300 -3.88 -25.37 -4.88
N LYS A 301 -2.87 -25.43 -4.03
CA LYS A 301 -2.82 -24.73 -2.73
C LYS A 301 -2.16 -23.36 -2.80
N GLN A 302 -1.61 -22.99 -3.94
CA GLN A 302 -0.98 -21.67 -4.09
C GLN A 302 -2.01 -20.56 -3.91
N ILE A 303 -1.66 -19.56 -3.11
CA ILE A 303 -2.45 -18.36 -2.83
C ILE A 303 -1.62 -17.14 -3.23
N LEU A 304 -2.21 -16.21 -3.94
CA LEU A 304 -1.57 -14.93 -4.24
C LEU A 304 -1.67 -14.02 -3.03
N THR A 305 -0.55 -13.55 -2.53
CA THR A 305 -0.58 -12.43 -1.59
C THR A 305 -0.86 -11.15 -2.34
N ALA A 306 -2.02 -10.56 -2.07
CA ALA A 306 -2.46 -9.30 -2.63
C ALA A 306 -3.26 -8.55 -1.56
N GLY A 307 -3.09 -7.25 -1.52
CA GLY A 307 -3.75 -6.43 -0.50
C GLY A 307 -4.05 -5.02 -1.01
N ASP A 308 -4.70 -4.25 -0.15
CA ASP A 308 -5.11 -2.89 -0.43
C ASP A 308 -3.91 -1.93 -0.30
N ASP A 309 -3.22 -1.70 -1.42
CA ASP A 309 -2.12 -0.74 -1.52
C ASP A 309 -2.57 0.70 -1.20
N VAL A 310 -3.79 1.02 -1.62
CA VAL A 310 -4.43 2.30 -1.31
C VAL A 310 -5.85 2.04 -0.85
N ILE A 311 -6.15 2.46 0.37
CA ILE A 311 -7.52 2.59 0.89
C ILE A 311 -7.93 4.04 0.84
N LEU A 312 -9.13 4.30 0.32
CA LEU A 312 -9.77 5.61 0.29
C LEU A 312 -10.82 5.69 1.40
N THR A 313 -10.70 6.68 2.28
CA THR A 313 -11.63 6.86 3.40
C THR A 313 -11.95 8.33 3.65
N MET A 314 -12.81 8.58 4.61
CA MET A 314 -13.29 9.91 5.01
C MET A 314 -13.32 10.01 6.53
N GLY A 315 -13.05 11.20 7.04
CA GLY A 315 -13.20 11.48 8.47
C GLY A 315 -14.65 11.26 8.94
N ALA A 316 -14.84 10.49 10.03
CA ALA A 316 -16.16 10.18 10.57
C ALA A 316 -16.97 11.46 10.91
N ASN A 317 -16.28 12.50 11.37
CA ASN A 317 -16.86 13.78 11.79
C ASN A 317 -16.57 14.93 10.81
N SER A 318 -16.24 14.64 9.54
CA SER A 318 -16.09 15.68 8.52
C SER A 318 -17.35 16.58 8.50
N ARG A 319 -17.13 17.88 8.42
CA ARG A 319 -18.22 18.88 8.28
C ARG A 319 -18.73 18.95 6.85
N HIS A 320 -18.01 18.34 5.91
CA HIS A 320 -18.26 18.37 4.46
C HIS A 320 -18.55 16.98 3.90
N LYS A 321 -19.33 16.15 4.64
CA LYS A 321 -19.59 14.74 4.28
C LYS A 321 -20.15 14.56 2.87
N GLU A 322 -21.11 15.42 2.48
CA GLU A 322 -21.71 15.35 1.15
C GLU A 322 -20.68 15.62 0.05
N GLN A 323 -19.90 16.68 0.19
CA GLN A 323 -18.88 17.08 -0.77
C GLN A 323 -17.74 16.03 -0.81
N SER A 324 -17.34 15.49 0.35
CA SER A 324 -16.35 14.41 0.45
C SER A 324 -16.83 13.17 -0.28
N MET A 325 -18.09 12.77 -0.10
CA MET A 325 -18.67 11.62 -0.82
C MET A 325 -18.77 11.86 -2.34
N ARG A 326 -19.03 13.10 -2.79
CA ARG A 326 -18.98 13.43 -4.23
C ARG A 326 -17.57 13.19 -4.79
N PHE A 327 -16.54 13.63 -4.08
CA PHE A 327 -15.16 13.43 -4.49
C PHE A 327 -14.75 11.94 -4.42
N ILE A 328 -15.14 11.22 -3.37
CA ILE A 328 -14.92 9.77 -3.25
C ILE A 328 -15.59 9.02 -4.40
N ARG A 329 -16.86 9.30 -4.72
CA ARG A 329 -17.54 8.66 -5.86
C ARG A 329 -16.89 8.96 -7.20
N PHE A 330 -16.37 10.17 -7.40
CA PHE A 330 -15.61 10.51 -8.59
C PHE A 330 -14.33 9.64 -8.68
N LEU A 331 -13.54 9.58 -7.60
CA LEU A 331 -12.32 8.77 -7.56
C LEU A 331 -12.61 7.27 -7.73
N MET A 332 -13.70 6.77 -7.14
CA MET A 332 -14.14 5.36 -7.22
C MET A 332 -14.84 5.02 -8.53
N SER A 333 -15.02 5.95 -9.46
CA SER A 333 -15.57 5.63 -10.77
C SER A 333 -14.64 4.68 -11.54
N LYS A 334 -15.23 3.76 -12.33
CA LYS A 334 -14.48 2.80 -13.15
C LYS A 334 -13.38 3.50 -13.95
N LYS A 335 -13.72 4.64 -14.60
CA LYS A 335 -12.76 5.45 -15.39
C LYS A 335 -11.53 5.86 -14.56
N GLN A 336 -11.73 6.36 -13.35
CA GLN A 336 -10.62 6.85 -12.52
C GLN A 336 -9.80 5.68 -11.95
N LEU A 337 -10.46 4.59 -11.56
CA LEU A 337 -9.78 3.40 -11.05
C LEU A 337 -8.90 2.74 -12.12
N GLU A 338 -9.40 2.58 -13.35
CA GLU A 338 -8.62 2.05 -14.48
C GLU A 338 -7.47 2.99 -14.87
N ASN A 339 -7.73 4.29 -14.91
CA ASN A 339 -6.69 5.30 -15.20
C ASN A 339 -5.58 5.31 -14.13
N TYR A 340 -5.94 5.15 -12.84
CA TYR A 340 -4.97 5.00 -11.77
C TYR A 340 -4.17 3.72 -11.93
N ALA A 341 -4.84 2.60 -12.20
CA ALA A 341 -4.20 1.31 -12.40
C ALA A 341 -3.17 1.36 -13.55
N ASP A 342 -3.51 1.96 -14.68
CA ASP A 342 -2.58 2.16 -15.80
C ASP A 342 -1.36 3.00 -15.40
N ALA A 343 -1.58 4.09 -14.66
CA ALA A 343 -0.50 4.98 -14.24
C ALA A 343 0.44 4.36 -13.21
N GLN A 344 -0.06 3.45 -12.36
CA GLN A 344 0.68 2.88 -11.24
C GLN A 344 0.99 1.39 -11.38
N SER A 345 0.66 0.74 -12.52
CA SER A 345 0.73 -0.73 -12.67
C SER A 345 -0.02 -1.45 -11.55
N ALA A 346 -1.14 -0.89 -11.12
CA ALA A 346 -1.93 -1.36 -10.00
C ALA A 346 -3.05 -2.31 -10.44
N ILE A 347 -3.76 -2.86 -9.45
CA ILE A 347 -4.90 -3.76 -9.62
C ILE A 347 -6.13 -3.00 -9.14
N THR A 348 -7.19 -2.93 -9.96
CA THR A 348 -8.43 -2.27 -9.54
C THR A 348 -9.18 -3.12 -8.53
N PRO A 349 -9.90 -2.50 -7.58
CA PRO A 349 -10.74 -3.21 -6.62
C PRO A 349 -12.10 -3.62 -7.17
N LEU A 350 -12.35 -3.46 -8.46
CA LEU A 350 -13.65 -3.76 -9.08
C LEU A 350 -13.94 -5.27 -9.14
N LYS A 351 -15.22 -5.66 -9.17
CA LYS A 351 -15.64 -7.06 -9.39
C LYS A 351 -15.04 -7.61 -10.68
N GLU A 352 -15.11 -6.85 -11.76
CA GLU A 352 -14.36 -7.12 -12.97
C GLU A 352 -12.99 -6.49 -12.84
N THR A 353 -12.08 -7.19 -12.16
CA THR A 353 -10.74 -6.70 -11.86
C THR A 353 -9.99 -6.35 -13.14
N TYR A 354 -9.55 -5.10 -13.23
CA TYR A 354 -8.68 -4.60 -14.29
C TYR A 354 -7.23 -4.52 -13.79
N PHE A 355 -6.30 -4.94 -14.64
CA PHE A 355 -4.87 -4.88 -14.35
C PHE A 355 -4.23 -3.79 -15.22
N GLY A 356 -3.66 -2.78 -14.58
CA GLY A 356 -3.04 -1.64 -15.25
C GLY A 356 -1.74 -1.97 -16.00
N ASN A 357 -1.31 -3.25 -15.96
CA ASN A 357 -0.14 -3.71 -16.69
C ASN A 357 -0.33 -5.15 -17.16
N LYS A 358 -0.04 -5.42 -18.45
CA LYS A 358 -0.14 -6.76 -19.04
C LYS A 358 0.72 -7.82 -18.33
N ALA A 359 1.81 -7.42 -17.67
CA ALA A 359 2.65 -8.32 -16.91
C ALA A 359 1.89 -9.00 -15.75
N LEU A 360 0.75 -8.45 -15.32
CA LEU A 360 -0.09 -8.95 -14.22
C LEU A 360 -1.14 -9.98 -14.67
N GLU A 361 -1.32 -10.18 -15.97
CA GLU A 361 -2.31 -11.16 -16.49
C GLU A 361 -2.15 -12.57 -15.93
N PRO A 362 -0.93 -13.10 -15.69
CA PRO A 362 -0.77 -14.43 -15.11
C PRO A 362 -1.39 -14.64 -13.73
N VAL A 363 -1.63 -13.56 -12.97
CA VAL A 363 -2.22 -13.67 -11.63
C VAL A 363 -3.74 -13.49 -11.61
N ARG A 364 -4.36 -13.15 -12.74
CA ARG A 364 -5.84 -13.04 -12.87
C ARG A 364 -6.61 -14.23 -12.29
N PRO A 365 -6.22 -15.51 -12.55
CA PRO A 365 -6.94 -16.67 -12.03
C PRO A 365 -7.04 -16.73 -10.50
N PHE A 366 -6.12 -16.09 -9.78
CA PHE A 366 -6.18 -16.03 -8.31
C PHE A 366 -7.33 -15.11 -7.85
N PHE A 367 -7.53 -13.98 -8.51
CA PHE A 367 -8.65 -13.08 -8.22
C PHE A 367 -10.00 -13.69 -8.60
N GLU A 368 -10.09 -14.32 -9.79
CA GLU A 368 -11.31 -14.96 -10.27
C GLU A 368 -11.74 -16.15 -9.40
N SER A 369 -10.79 -16.88 -8.82
CA SER A 369 -11.03 -18.01 -7.93
C SER A 369 -11.04 -17.66 -6.43
N ASN A 370 -10.93 -16.36 -6.09
CA ASN A 370 -10.82 -15.85 -4.72
C ASN A 370 -9.70 -16.51 -3.90
N ARG A 371 -8.57 -16.87 -4.57
CA ARG A 371 -7.37 -17.41 -3.94
C ARG A 371 -6.36 -16.31 -3.66
N VAL A 372 -6.78 -15.32 -2.87
CA VAL A 372 -5.97 -14.19 -2.43
C VAL A 372 -5.90 -14.14 -0.91
N ALA A 373 -4.77 -13.73 -0.37
CA ALA A 373 -4.57 -13.50 1.04
C ALA A 373 -3.91 -12.13 1.26
N ASP A 374 -4.17 -11.52 2.39
CA ASP A 374 -3.54 -10.27 2.78
C ASP A 374 -2.05 -10.45 3.12
N PHE A 375 -1.32 -9.36 3.17
CA PHE A 375 0.09 -9.35 3.56
C PHE A 375 0.25 -9.75 5.04
N CYS A 376 1.17 -10.65 5.33
CA CYS A 376 1.39 -11.19 6.68
C CYS A 376 1.83 -10.11 7.69
N ASP A 377 2.50 -9.07 7.25
CA ASP A 377 2.93 -7.94 8.08
C ASP A 377 1.77 -7.01 8.48
N HIS A 378 0.64 -7.06 7.78
CA HIS A 378 -0.57 -6.31 8.17
C HIS A 378 -1.18 -6.79 9.50
N TYR A 379 -0.87 -8.00 9.93
CA TYR A 379 -1.29 -8.55 11.24
C TYR A 379 -0.30 -8.25 12.37
N ILE A 380 0.85 -7.65 12.05
CA ILE A 380 1.94 -7.40 12.99
C ILE A 380 2.05 -5.91 13.29
N PRO A 381 2.14 -5.49 14.57
CA PRO A 381 2.33 -4.08 14.91
C PRO A 381 3.52 -3.46 14.19
N SER A 382 3.31 -2.32 13.54
CA SER A 382 4.33 -1.59 12.76
C SER A 382 5.55 -1.13 13.58
N SER A 383 5.47 -1.21 14.91
CA SER A 383 6.59 -0.97 15.81
C SER A 383 7.61 -2.12 15.85
N ILE A 384 7.28 -3.29 15.30
CA ILE A 384 8.16 -4.45 15.19
C ILE A 384 8.93 -4.37 13.87
N ASN A 385 10.24 -4.35 13.94
CA ASN A 385 11.11 -4.20 12.76
C ASN A 385 11.31 -5.52 12.01
N ILE A 386 10.24 -6.03 11.36
CA ILE A 386 10.25 -7.29 10.60
C ILE A 386 11.38 -7.28 9.57
N GLY A 387 11.43 -6.26 8.71
CA GLY A 387 12.41 -6.17 7.62
C GLY A 387 13.86 -6.21 8.11
N GLY A 388 14.18 -5.52 9.21
CA GLY A 388 15.53 -5.52 9.76
C GLY A 388 15.95 -6.88 10.33
N TYR A 389 15.03 -7.59 11.00
CA TYR A 389 15.31 -8.95 11.51
C TYR A 389 15.44 -9.94 10.35
N LEU A 390 14.60 -9.82 9.35
CA LEU A 390 14.61 -10.69 8.17
C LEU A 390 15.87 -10.50 7.33
N GLN A 391 16.26 -9.24 7.07
CA GLN A 391 17.54 -8.92 6.42
C GLN A 391 18.72 -9.58 7.14
N SER A 392 18.77 -9.49 8.48
CA SER A 392 19.82 -10.11 9.29
C SER A 392 19.81 -11.64 9.16
N ALA A 393 18.61 -12.27 9.15
CA ALA A 393 18.47 -13.71 8.99
C ALA A 393 18.92 -14.18 7.59
N ILE A 394 18.56 -13.47 6.53
CA ILE A 394 18.99 -13.78 5.15
C ILE A 394 20.51 -13.66 5.02
N MET A 395 21.09 -12.61 5.62
CA MET A 395 22.55 -12.41 5.57
C MET A 395 23.34 -13.44 6.37
N SER A 396 22.82 -13.88 7.52
CA SER A 396 23.49 -14.86 8.41
C SER A 396 23.11 -16.31 8.11
N GLY A 397 21.98 -16.56 7.45
CA GLY A 397 21.39 -17.91 7.31
C GLY A 397 20.75 -18.43 8.60
N ASN A 398 20.47 -17.56 9.60
CA ASN A 398 20.02 -17.98 10.92
C ASN A 398 18.52 -17.70 11.14
N VAL A 399 17.69 -18.72 10.87
CA VAL A 399 16.24 -18.68 11.07
C VAL A 399 15.87 -18.43 12.54
N ASN A 400 16.53 -19.11 13.48
CA ASN A 400 16.20 -19.03 14.90
C ASN A 400 16.39 -17.61 15.44
N GLN A 401 17.42 -16.89 14.99
CA GLN A 401 17.65 -15.51 15.40
C GLN A 401 16.47 -14.61 15.02
N PHE A 402 15.91 -14.80 13.82
CA PHE A 402 14.72 -14.07 13.39
C PHE A 402 13.52 -14.40 14.26
N ILE A 403 13.22 -15.70 14.42
CA ILE A 403 12.08 -16.19 15.20
C ILE A 403 12.12 -15.67 16.64
N ASP A 404 13.28 -15.78 17.31
CA ASP A 404 13.47 -15.33 18.69
C ASP A 404 13.28 -13.80 18.80
N SER A 405 13.79 -13.03 17.82
CA SER A 405 13.63 -11.57 17.79
C SER A 405 12.16 -11.17 17.63
N MET A 406 11.45 -11.79 16.69
CA MET A 406 10.03 -11.55 16.46
C MET A 406 9.19 -11.91 17.70
N GLN A 407 9.39 -13.08 18.29
CA GLN A 407 8.65 -13.51 19.47
C GLN A 407 8.90 -12.60 20.67
N ASN A 408 10.14 -12.17 20.87
CA ASN A 408 10.49 -11.27 21.97
C ASN A 408 9.85 -9.89 21.81
N GLU A 409 9.90 -9.29 20.61
CA GLU A 409 9.27 -7.99 20.39
C GLU A 409 7.73 -8.07 20.45
N TRP A 410 7.15 -9.13 19.88
CA TRP A 410 5.73 -9.41 20.00
C TRP A 410 5.28 -9.46 21.47
N ASN A 411 5.96 -10.24 22.32
CA ASN A 411 5.64 -10.35 23.72
C ASN A 411 5.73 -8.99 24.45
N LYS A 412 6.70 -8.14 24.10
CA LYS A 412 6.82 -6.79 24.66
C LYS A 412 5.63 -5.89 24.27
N VAL A 413 5.17 -5.98 23.01
CA VAL A 413 4.03 -5.19 22.54
C VAL A 413 2.75 -5.65 23.23
N GLN A 414 2.50 -6.97 23.27
CA GLN A 414 1.33 -7.54 23.93
C GLN A 414 1.27 -7.15 25.41
N ALA A 415 2.40 -7.21 26.12
CA ALA A 415 2.46 -6.83 27.54
C ALA A 415 2.16 -5.34 27.80
N ARG A 416 2.32 -4.46 26.79
CA ARG A 416 1.94 -3.03 26.90
C ARG A 416 0.44 -2.84 26.67
N ASP A 417 -0.16 -3.59 25.76
CA ASP A 417 -1.58 -3.48 25.43
C ASP A 417 -2.48 -4.03 26.55
N PHE A 418 -2.02 -5.05 27.28
CA PHE A 418 -2.70 -5.54 28.49
C PHE A 418 -2.66 -4.58 29.69
N ARG A 419 -1.88 -3.49 29.63
CA ARG A 419 -1.79 -2.50 30.70
C ARG A 419 -2.63 -1.25 30.47
N LYS A 420 -3.35 -1.18 29.34
CA LYS A 420 -4.32 -0.13 29.01
C LYS A 420 -5.74 -0.61 29.24
#